data_b06cc621397a64898db679b43214288f
#
_entry.id   b06cc621397a64898db679b43214288f
#
_cell.length_a   1.000
_cell.length_b   1.000
_cell.length_c   1.000
_cell.angle_alpha   90.00
_cell.angle_beta   90.00
_cell.angle_gamma   90.00
#
_symmetry.space_group_name_H-M   'P 1'
#
loop_
_entity.id
_entity.type
_entity.pdbx_description
1 polymer ?
#
loop_
_entity_poly.entity_id
_entity_poly.type
_entity_poly.pdbx_seq_one_letter_code
_entity_poly.pdbx_strand_id
1 'polypeptide(L)'
;MKFNIIIEKDEEGRYVAECTDLPGCLSEGETLGDALENINEAIIGCLKSRLKSAEERINTASFENRLSISIDLQGNSNVQASTSS
;
A
#
# COMPACT_ATOMS: atom_id res chain seq x y z
N MET A 1 -9.90 2.81 7.04
CA MET A 1 -9.04 1.76 6.47
C MET A 1 -8.17 1.18 7.57
N LYS A 2 -8.05 -0.12 7.63
CA LYS A 2 -7.36 -0.81 8.71
C LYS A 2 -6.22 -1.67 8.14
N PHE A 3 -5.04 -1.53 8.71
CA PHE A 3 -3.89 -2.33 8.34
C PHE A 3 -3.44 -3.19 9.51
N ASN A 4 -3.20 -4.45 9.23
CA ASN A 4 -2.67 -5.38 10.23
C ASN A 4 -1.17 -5.51 10.03
N ILE A 5 -0.42 -5.33 11.09
CA ILE A 5 1.03 -5.41 11.08
C ILE A 5 1.47 -6.53 12.01
N ILE A 6 2.29 -7.43 11.50
CA ILE A 6 2.91 -8.49 12.29
C ILE A 6 4.37 -8.14 12.48
N ILE A 7 4.84 -8.23 13.71
CA ILE A 7 6.24 -7.94 14.03
C ILE A 7 6.84 -9.17 14.69
N GLU A 8 7.99 -9.59 14.15
CA GLU A 8 8.73 -10.72 14.69
C GLU A 8 10.18 -10.32 14.90
N LYS A 9 10.84 -10.95 15.87
CA LYS A 9 12.27 -10.81 16.08
C LYS A 9 12.98 -11.87 15.25
N ASP A 10 14.02 -11.47 14.53
CA ASP A 10 14.86 -12.42 13.81
C ASP A 10 15.96 -12.98 14.71
N GLU A 11 16.79 -13.84 14.17
CA GLU A 11 17.86 -14.51 14.91
C GLU A 11 18.92 -13.53 15.42
N GLU A 12 19.06 -12.39 14.79
CA GLU A 12 20.02 -11.36 15.17
C GLU A 12 19.45 -10.36 16.18
N GLY A 13 18.19 -10.54 16.57
CA GLY A 13 17.54 -9.65 17.52
C GLY A 13 16.95 -8.41 16.91
N ARG A 14 16.92 -8.31 15.60
CA ARG A 14 16.26 -7.20 14.89
C ARG A 14 14.77 -7.50 14.79
N TYR A 15 14.01 -6.43 14.67
CA TYR A 15 12.54 -6.53 14.50
C TYR A 15 12.20 -6.43 13.02
N VAL A 16 11.43 -7.38 12.54
CA VAL A 16 10.92 -7.39 11.17
C VAL A 16 9.42 -7.14 11.22
N ALA A 17 8.96 -6.16 10.49
CA ALA A 17 7.54 -5.78 10.41
C ALA A 17 7.00 -6.08 9.03
N GLU A 18 5.81 -6.65 8.98
CA GLU A 18 5.11 -6.95 7.73
C GLU A 18 3.69 -6.44 7.81
N CYS A 19 3.25 -5.73 6.78
CA CYS A 19 1.84 -5.38 6.65
C CYS A 19 1.16 -6.46 5.83
N THR A 20 0.32 -7.26 6.48
CA THR A 20 -0.31 -8.42 5.84
C THR A 20 -1.38 -8.03 4.83
N ASP A 21 -1.90 -6.82 4.91
CA ASP A 21 -2.90 -6.30 3.97
C ASP A 21 -2.28 -5.77 2.69
N LEU A 22 -0.96 -5.56 2.68
CA LEU A 22 -0.23 -5.05 1.52
C LEU A 22 0.93 -5.99 1.20
N PRO A 23 0.72 -7.01 0.37
CA PRO A 23 1.76 -7.97 0.03
C PRO A 23 3.04 -7.30 -0.45
N GLY A 24 4.17 -7.76 0.06
CA GLY A 24 5.47 -7.18 -0.24
C GLY A 24 5.83 -5.96 0.57
N CYS A 25 4.95 -5.52 1.46
CA CYS A 25 5.21 -4.36 2.32
C CYS A 25 5.89 -4.82 3.61
N LEU A 26 7.20 -4.83 3.60
CA LEU A 26 8.04 -5.29 4.70
C LEU A 26 9.01 -4.19 5.14
N SER A 27 9.37 -4.22 6.39
CA SER A 27 10.42 -3.34 6.91
C SER A 27 11.08 -3.97 8.12
N GLU A 28 12.16 -3.37 8.59
CA GLU A 28 12.87 -3.86 9.77
C GLU A 28 13.45 -2.70 10.57
N GLY A 29 13.87 -2.97 11.79
CA GLY A 29 14.54 -2.00 12.63
C GLY A 29 15.26 -2.67 13.78
N GLU A 30 16.21 -1.96 14.38
CA GLU A 30 16.96 -2.45 15.52
C GLU A 30 16.14 -2.46 16.80
N THR A 31 15.12 -1.61 16.87
CA THR A 31 14.17 -1.54 17.98
C THR A 31 12.76 -1.70 17.45
N LEU A 32 11.85 -2.01 18.36
CA LEU A 32 10.42 -2.07 18.00
C LEU A 32 9.94 -0.74 17.42
N GLY A 33 10.34 0.38 18.03
CA GLY A 33 9.98 1.71 17.55
C GLY A 33 10.50 1.98 16.15
N ASP A 34 11.72 1.61 15.86
CA ASP A 34 12.32 1.77 14.53
C ASP A 34 11.57 0.95 13.49
N ALA A 35 11.24 -0.30 13.81
CA ALA A 35 10.51 -1.17 12.89
C ALA A 35 9.11 -0.61 12.58
N LEU A 36 8.43 -0.08 13.60
CA LEU A 36 7.11 0.53 13.42
C LEU A 36 7.19 1.80 12.56
N GLU A 37 8.16 2.65 12.81
CA GLU A 37 8.36 3.85 12.01
C GLU A 37 8.67 3.50 10.56
N ASN A 38 9.55 2.53 10.37
CA ASN A 38 9.95 2.11 9.03
C ASN A 38 8.82 1.43 8.27
N ILE A 39 7.99 0.60 8.92
CA ILE A 39 6.85 -0.01 8.24
C ILE A 39 5.80 1.05 7.89
N ASN A 40 5.64 2.07 8.71
CA ASN A 40 4.74 3.16 8.41
C ASN A 40 5.14 3.86 7.11
N GLU A 41 6.42 4.15 6.93
CA GLU A 41 6.94 4.74 5.70
C GLU A 41 6.79 3.79 4.51
N ALA A 42 7.02 2.49 4.74
CA ALA A 42 6.86 1.48 3.71
C ALA A 42 5.42 1.37 3.23
N ILE A 43 4.45 1.45 4.15
CA ILE A 43 3.02 1.43 3.81
C ILE A 43 2.69 2.62 2.91
N ILE A 44 3.16 3.80 3.26
CA ILE A 44 2.94 5.00 2.46
C ILE A 44 3.51 4.81 1.04
N GLY A 45 4.72 4.28 0.94
CA GLY A 45 5.34 4.00 -0.35
C GLY A 45 4.58 2.98 -1.18
N CYS A 46 4.10 1.92 -0.54
CA CYS A 46 3.29 0.89 -1.21
C CYS A 46 1.98 1.48 -1.74
N LEU A 47 1.33 2.33 -0.95
CA LEU A 47 0.10 2.99 -1.37
C LEU A 47 0.34 3.96 -2.52
N LYS A 48 1.40 4.75 -2.45
CA LYS A 48 1.76 5.67 -3.53
C LYS A 48 2.03 4.92 -4.83
N SER A 49 2.74 3.80 -4.76
CA SER A 49 3.03 2.98 -5.93
C SER A 49 1.75 2.44 -6.57
N ARG A 50 0.80 1.98 -5.76
CA ARG A 50 -0.47 1.46 -6.26
C ARG A 50 -1.32 2.56 -6.88
N LEU A 51 -1.35 3.74 -6.26
CA LEU A 51 -2.06 4.89 -6.79
C LEU A 51 -1.46 5.33 -8.13
N LYS A 52 -0.15 5.32 -8.24
CA LYS A 52 0.52 5.66 -9.49
C LYS A 52 0.19 4.66 -10.60
N SER A 53 0.20 3.37 -10.28
CA SER A 53 -0.18 2.34 -11.25
C SER A 53 -1.62 2.51 -11.71
N ALA A 54 -2.53 2.86 -10.80
CA ALA A 54 -3.92 3.14 -11.14
C ALA A 54 -4.02 4.33 -12.08
N GLU A 55 -3.27 5.40 -11.78
CA GLU A 55 -3.22 6.60 -12.60
C GLU A 55 -2.76 6.31 -14.03
N GLU A 56 -1.75 5.46 -14.18
CA GLU A 56 -1.24 5.08 -15.49
C GLU A 56 -2.22 4.25 -16.31
N ARG A 57 -3.12 3.53 -15.65
CA ARG A 57 -4.11 2.67 -16.31
C ARG A 57 -5.38 3.39 -16.72
N ILE A 58 -5.60 4.58 -16.20
CA ILE A 58 -6.81 5.34 -16.46
C ILE A 58 -6.56 6.33 -17.56
N ASN A 59 -7.35 6.22 -18.63
CA ASN A 59 -7.36 7.25 -19.65
C ASN A 59 -8.31 8.35 -19.20
N THR A 60 -7.76 9.42 -18.66
CA THR A 60 -8.55 10.49 -18.09
C THR A 60 -9.16 11.45 -19.11
N ALA A 61 -8.82 11.27 -20.37
CA ALA A 61 -9.26 12.22 -21.40
C ALA A 61 -10.74 12.14 -21.72
N SER A 62 -11.44 11.10 -21.29
CA SER A 62 -12.79 10.84 -21.73
C SER A 62 -13.89 10.97 -20.69
N PHE A 63 -13.60 11.41 -19.47
CA PHE A 63 -14.68 11.60 -18.51
C PHE A 63 -15.18 13.05 -18.55
N GLU A 64 -16.47 13.24 -18.24
CA GLU A 64 -17.07 14.56 -18.33
C GLU A 64 -17.02 15.34 -17.01
N ASN A 65 -17.59 14.83 -15.95
CA ASN A 65 -17.57 15.59 -14.70
C ASN A 65 -17.43 14.75 -13.43
N ARG A 66 -17.38 13.45 -13.53
CA ARG A 66 -17.18 12.60 -12.37
C ARG A 66 -16.52 11.28 -12.76
N LEU A 67 -15.49 10.93 -12.03
CA LEU A 67 -14.79 9.66 -12.18
C LEU A 67 -14.73 8.97 -10.81
N SER A 68 -15.21 7.74 -10.74
CA SER A 68 -15.10 6.93 -9.53
C SER A 68 -14.09 5.81 -9.76
N ILE A 69 -13.15 5.68 -8.87
CA ILE A 69 -12.06 4.71 -8.98
C ILE A 69 -12.03 3.82 -7.74
N SER A 70 -11.98 2.51 -7.95
CA SER A 70 -11.78 1.55 -6.88
C SER A 70 -10.40 0.92 -7.05
N ILE A 71 -9.61 0.93 -6.00
CA ILE A 71 -8.27 0.37 -6.00
C ILE A 71 -8.19 -0.76 -4.99
N ASP A 72 -7.79 -1.94 -5.46
CA ASP A 72 -7.59 -3.09 -4.59
C ASP A 72 -6.21 -3.00 -3.94
N LEU A 73 -6.19 -2.84 -2.64
CA LEU A 73 -4.95 -2.71 -1.86
C LEU A 73 -4.39 -4.04 -1.36
N GLN A 74 -5.01 -5.17 -1.72
CA GLN A 74 -4.60 -6.48 -1.22
C GLN A 74 -3.73 -7.26 -2.21
N GLY A 75 -2.93 -6.55 -2.99
CA GLY A 75 -1.95 -7.19 -3.87
C GLY A 75 -2.42 -7.41 -5.29
N ASN A 76 -3.68 -7.21 -5.56
CA ASN A 76 -4.22 -7.27 -6.90
C ASN A 76 -4.08 -5.88 -7.53
N SER A 77 -3.49 -5.81 -8.70
CA SER A 77 -3.27 -4.53 -9.38
C SER A 77 -4.45 -4.09 -10.24
N ASN A 78 -5.59 -4.74 -10.10
CA ASN A 78 -6.78 -4.36 -10.85
C ASN A 78 -7.34 -3.04 -10.37
N VAL A 79 -7.66 -2.19 -11.29
CA VAL A 79 -8.29 -0.91 -11.04
C VAL A 79 -9.62 -0.91 -11.76
N GLN A 80 -10.68 -0.58 -11.04
CA GLN A 80 -12.00 -0.40 -11.62
C GLN A 80 -12.33 1.09 -11.59
N ALA A 81 -12.76 1.59 -12.73
CA ALA A 81 -13.14 2.98 -12.84
C ALA A 81 -14.52 3.08 -13.50
N SER A 82 -15.33 3.98 -13.00
CA SER A 82 -16.61 4.28 -13.63
C SER A 82 -16.80 5.78 -13.71
N THR A 83 -17.49 6.22 -14.75
CA THR A 83 -17.76 7.64 -14.97
C THR A 83 -19.26 7.90 -14.88
N SER A 84 -19.59 9.10 -14.41
CA SER A 84 -20.97 9.57 -14.43
C SER A 84 -20.99 11.06 -14.69
N SER A 85 -22.00 11.47 -15.31
CA SER A 85 -22.20 12.89 -15.61
C SER A 85 -23.10 13.60 -14.60
#